data_a04278016938e33a40e2645679c00329
#
_entry.id   a04278016938e33a40e2645679c00329
#
_cell.length_a   1.000
_cell.length_b   1.000
_cell.length_c   1.000
_cell.angle_alpha   90.00
_cell.angle_beta   90.00
_cell.angle_gamma   90.00
#
_symmetry.space_group_name_H-M   'P 1'
#
loop_
_entity.id
_entity.type
_entity.pdbx_description
1 polymer ?
#
loop_
_entity_poly.entity_id
_entity_poly.type
_entity_poly.pdbx_seq_one_letter_code
_entity_poly.pdbx_strand_id
1 'polypeptide(L)'
;TMEIRVLRYFLEIAREGNMSRAAERLHVTQPTLSKQMKDLEQELGKKLFKRGSTSVSLTDEGMLLRKRAEDLLAMADKITNEFQAMDDITGGDIYIGCAESYLVKYLARAVKKLSSIYPNIHYHVTSGDTEQVTERLDRGLLDMAFIVEPPDLSKYNYLEVPEYDTWGVLMRKDYPLATKEAIIFDDLLDIPIFCSEQSAKMDLPRWCSDNLDRLNILATFNLCNNGAVFVREGLGVELTFDKLVETNAESDLCFRPITPPLHTKMYVIWKKYQIFTPVANLLLEEIKKIIVLP
;
A
#
# COMPACT_ATOMS: atom_id res chain seq x y z
N THR A 1 -6.92 16.86 28.47
CA THR A 1 -7.14 15.71 27.58
C THR A 1 -6.73 16.11 26.16
N MET A 2 -5.93 15.30 25.52
CA MET A 2 -5.44 15.51 24.16
C MET A 2 -6.62 15.64 23.17
N GLU A 3 -6.71 16.79 22.50
CA GLU A 3 -7.77 17.09 21.54
C GLU A 3 -7.30 16.85 20.10
N ILE A 4 -8.20 16.41 19.22
CA ILE A 4 -7.90 16.22 17.78
C ILE A 4 -7.33 17.51 17.15
N ARG A 5 -7.86 18.67 17.51
CA ARG A 5 -7.35 19.97 17.06
C ARG A 5 -5.88 20.18 17.43
N VAL A 6 -5.47 19.80 18.64
CA VAL A 6 -4.09 19.93 19.10
C VAL A 6 -3.15 19.02 18.33
N LEU A 7 -3.60 17.83 17.93
CA LEU A 7 -2.84 16.94 17.04
C LEU A 7 -2.67 17.55 15.64
N ARG A 8 -3.69 18.22 15.09
CA ARG A 8 -3.54 18.98 13.82
C ARG A 8 -2.48 20.06 13.94
N TYR A 9 -2.48 20.80 15.05
CA TYR A 9 -1.47 21.82 15.33
C TYR A 9 -0.06 21.22 15.40
N PHE A 10 0.09 20.11 16.10
CA PHE A 10 1.35 19.38 16.20
C PHE A 10 1.89 18.95 14.83
N LEU A 11 1.04 18.35 13.99
CA LEU A 11 1.44 17.91 12.65
C LEU A 11 1.81 19.09 11.74
N GLU A 12 1.11 20.20 11.82
CA GLU A 12 1.43 21.38 11.01
C GLU A 12 2.79 21.99 11.42
N ILE A 13 3.11 22.03 12.71
CA ILE A 13 4.43 22.46 13.18
C ILE A 13 5.52 21.50 12.69
N ALA A 14 5.26 20.18 12.76
CA ALA A 14 6.19 19.16 12.28
C ALA A 14 6.46 19.28 10.78
N ARG A 15 5.44 19.66 9.99
CA ARG A 15 5.54 19.87 8.54
C ARG A 15 6.32 21.13 8.19
N GLU A 16 5.98 22.25 8.83
CA GLU A 16 6.59 23.55 8.53
C GLU A 16 8.01 23.69 9.09
N GLY A 17 8.37 22.93 10.14
CA GLY A 17 9.64 23.08 10.83
C GLY A 17 9.86 24.47 11.44
N ASN A 18 8.80 25.28 11.53
CA ASN A 18 8.81 26.65 12.05
C ASN A 18 7.47 27.02 12.70
N MET A 19 7.54 27.47 13.95
CA MET A 19 6.36 27.74 14.77
C MET A 19 5.52 28.90 14.23
N SER A 20 6.17 29.94 13.72
CA SER A 20 5.46 31.14 13.23
C SER A 20 4.74 30.86 11.90
N ARG A 21 5.39 30.14 10.97
CA ARG A 21 4.75 29.71 9.71
C ARG A 21 3.58 28.78 9.96
N ALA A 22 3.75 27.84 10.88
CA ALA A 22 2.66 26.95 11.25
C ALA A 22 1.46 27.73 11.85
N ALA A 23 1.72 28.71 12.69
CA ALA A 23 0.68 29.55 13.27
C ALA A 23 -0.08 30.36 12.21
N GLU A 24 0.64 30.93 11.22
CA GLU A 24 0.02 31.62 10.07
C GLU A 24 -0.90 30.70 9.28
N ARG A 25 -0.45 29.48 8.94
CA ARG A 25 -1.26 28.52 8.21
C ARG A 25 -2.49 28.04 8.97
N LEU A 26 -2.36 27.93 10.29
CA LEU A 26 -3.44 27.51 11.17
C LEU A 26 -4.38 28.66 11.56
N HIS A 27 -4.09 29.87 11.10
CA HIS A 27 -4.82 31.10 11.47
C HIS A 27 -4.93 31.32 12.98
N VAL A 28 -3.85 31.03 13.71
CA VAL A 28 -3.73 31.24 15.14
C VAL A 28 -2.49 32.09 15.44
N THR A 29 -2.43 32.65 16.66
CA THR A 29 -1.22 33.37 17.08
C THR A 29 -0.11 32.39 17.50
N GLN A 30 1.14 32.74 17.25
CA GLN A 30 2.29 31.90 17.63
C GLN A 30 2.34 31.63 19.16
N PRO A 31 2.05 32.60 20.05
CA PRO A 31 1.96 32.31 21.48
C PRO A 31 0.90 31.26 21.84
N THR A 32 -0.27 31.35 21.21
CA THR A 32 -1.34 30.34 21.38
C THR A 32 -0.87 28.94 20.97
N LEU A 33 -0.26 28.85 19.81
CA LEU A 33 0.26 27.58 19.28
C LEU A 33 1.37 27.02 20.21
N SER A 34 2.29 27.87 20.65
CA SER A 34 3.38 27.47 21.55
C SER A 34 2.84 26.99 22.91
N LYS A 35 1.78 27.63 23.43
CA LYS A 35 1.12 27.19 24.66
C LYS A 35 0.47 25.83 24.50
N GLN A 36 -0.29 25.60 23.41
CA GLN A 36 -0.92 24.32 23.13
C GLN A 36 0.10 23.18 23.05
N MET A 37 1.27 23.42 22.45
CA MET A 37 2.32 22.43 22.40
C MET A 37 2.97 22.15 23.76
N LYS A 38 3.15 23.18 24.60
CA LYS A 38 3.62 22.97 25.96
C LYS A 38 2.65 22.15 26.79
N ASP A 39 1.36 22.45 26.68
CA ASP A 39 0.30 21.74 27.40
C ASP A 39 0.26 20.26 26.94
N LEU A 40 0.40 20.00 25.65
CA LEU A 40 0.50 18.64 25.09
C LEU A 40 1.75 17.90 25.59
N GLU A 41 2.92 18.53 25.57
CA GLU A 41 4.17 17.98 26.11
C GLU A 41 4.05 17.66 27.61
N GLN A 42 3.37 18.53 28.37
CA GLN A 42 3.12 18.32 29.78
C GLN A 42 2.16 17.14 30.04
N GLU A 43 1.09 17.04 29.27
CA GLU A 43 0.13 15.93 29.35
C GLU A 43 0.78 14.58 29.05
N LEU A 44 1.65 14.54 28.03
CA LEU A 44 2.36 13.32 27.64
C LEU A 44 3.62 13.03 28.47
N GLY A 45 4.07 14.01 29.29
CA GLY A 45 5.28 13.89 30.10
C GLY A 45 6.56 13.79 29.28
N LYS A 46 6.54 14.21 28.00
CA LYS A 46 7.66 14.08 27.06
C LYS A 46 7.83 15.35 26.22
N LYS A 47 9.09 15.65 25.85
CA LYS A 47 9.38 16.67 24.87
C LYS A 47 9.16 16.12 23.47
N LEU A 48 8.40 16.84 22.67
CA LEU A 48 8.06 16.45 21.29
C LEU A 48 8.91 17.21 20.27
N PHE A 49 9.45 18.36 20.66
CA PHE A 49 10.21 19.24 19.78
C PHE A 49 11.60 19.57 20.36
N LYS A 50 12.59 19.57 19.48
CA LYS A 50 13.89 20.21 19.66
C LYS A 50 13.81 21.61 19.07
N ARG A 51 14.07 22.64 19.87
CA ARG A 51 14.01 24.06 19.45
C ARG A 51 15.41 24.53 19.06
N GLY A 52 15.58 24.92 17.79
CA GLY A 52 16.70 25.72 17.32
C GLY A 52 16.41 27.22 17.43
N SER A 53 17.32 28.05 16.99
CA SER A 53 17.15 29.52 16.98
C SER A 53 16.00 29.99 16.07
N THR A 54 15.81 29.34 14.92
CA THR A 54 14.80 29.67 13.90
C THR A 54 14.00 28.48 13.40
N SER A 55 14.35 27.26 13.82
CA SER A 55 13.75 26.03 13.36
C SER A 55 13.27 25.15 14.51
N VAL A 56 12.32 24.29 14.21
CA VAL A 56 11.78 23.28 15.12
C VAL A 56 11.87 21.94 14.44
N SER A 57 12.46 20.94 15.12
CA SER A 57 12.50 19.54 14.66
C SER A 57 11.89 18.61 15.70
N LEU A 58 11.47 17.43 15.28
CA LEU A 58 10.90 16.42 16.18
C LEU A 58 11.97 15.73 17.01
N THR A 59 11.62 15.37 18.24
CA THR A 59 12.31 14.35 19.04
C THR A 59 11.90 12.95 18.57
N ASP A 60 12.50 11.89 19.11
CA ASP A 60 12.07 10.52 18.83
C ASP A 60 10.63 10.29 19.29
N GLU A 61 10.26 10.84 20.46
CA GLU A 61 8.88 10.83 20.96
C GLU A 61 7.93 11.66 20.06
N GLY A 62 8.42 12.77 19.52
CA GLY A 62 7.69 13.56 18.52
C GLY A 62 7.47 12.78 17.22
N MET A 63 8.45 12.01 16.77
CA MET A 63 8.29 11.14 15.59
C MET A 63 7.28 10.02 15.84
N LEU A 64 7.30 9.42 17.03
CA LEU A 64 6.30 8.44 17.42
C LEU A 64 4.88 9.05 17.44
N LEU A 65 4.74 10.25 18.06
CA LEU A 65 3.45 10.94 18.09
C LEU A 65 2.99 11.30 16.67
N ARG A 66 3.88 11.74 15.79
CA ARG A 66 3.55 12.06 14.41
C ARG A 66 2.85 10.89 13.71
N LYS A 67 3.44 9.71 13.77
CA LYS A 67 2.85 8.50 13.17
C LYS A 67 1.45 8.22 13.73
N ARG A 68 1.28 8.31 15.05
CA ARG A 68 -0.01 8.05 15.71
C ARG A 68 -1.04 9.16 15.44
N ALA A 69 -0.61 10.40 15.39
CA ALA A 69 -1.48 11.54 15.10
C ALA A 69 -2.00 11.50 13.64
N GLU A 70 -1.16 11.14 12.69
CA GLU A 70 -1.55 10.95 11.29
C GLU A 70 -2.65 9.88 11.18
N ASP A 71 -2.50 8.73 11.84
CA ASP A 71 -3.50 7.66 11.86
C ASP A 71 -4.83 8.11 12.51
N LEU A 72 -4.75 8.79 13.65
CA LEU A 72 -5.94 9.29 14.37
C LEU A 72 -6.71 10.33 13.56
N LEU A 73 -6.01 11.25 12.91
CA LEU A 73 -6.65 12.27 12.07
C LEU A 73 -7.27 11.67 10.82
N ALA A 74 -6.60 10.73 10.17
CA ALA A 74 -7.15 10.01 9.03
C ALA A 74 -8.45 9.27 9.41
N MET A 75 -8.48 8.64 10.59
CA MET A 75 -9.68 8.00 11.10
C MET A 75 -10.79 9.00 11.42
N ALA A 76 -10.47 10.14 12.06
CA ALA A 76 -11.45 11.16 12.37
C ALA A 76 -12.07 11.77 11.11
N ASP A 77 -11.25 12.03 10.10
CA ASP A 77 -11.74 12.54 8.80
C ASP A 77 -12.60 11.49 8.09
N LYS A 78 -12.19 10.21 8.11
CA LYS A 78 -12.98 9.12 7.56
C LYS A 78 -14.35 9.02 8.23
N ILE A 79 -14.42 9.05 9.56
CA ILE A 79 -15.70 9.02 10.32
C ILE A 79 -16.60 10.16 9.85
N THR A 80 -16.07 11.39 9.76
CA THR A 80 -16.86 12.55 9.32
C THR A 80 -17.43 12.35 7.93
N ASN A 81 -16.59 11.87 6.99
CA ASN A 81 -17.01 11.61 5.61
C ASN A 81 -18.04 10.49 5.53
N GLU A 82 -17.88 9.41 6.28
CA GLU A 82 -18.82 8.29 6.34
C GLU A 82 -20.21 8.76 6.81
N PHE A 83 -20.27 9.55 7.88
CA PHE A 83 -21.55 10.07 8.38
C PHE A 83 -22.22 11.05 7.41
N GLN A 84 -21.45 11.88 6.73
CA GLN A 84 -21.99 12.77 5.68
C GLN A 84 -22.49 11.98 4.46
N ALA A 85 -21.89 10.84 4.16
CA ALA A 85 -22.24 9.99 3.02
C ALA A 85 -23.34 8.95 3.33
N MET A 86 -23.74 8.77 4.58
CA MET A 86 -24.73 7.75 4.95
C MET A 86 -26.11 7.92 4.26
N ASP A 87 -26.49 9.14 3.96
CA ASP A 87 -27.74 9.47 3.29
C ASP A 87 -27.57 9.70 1.78
N ASP A 88 -26.34 9.71 1.27
CA ASP A 88 -26.03 9.95 -0.13
C ASP A 88 -25.58 8.67 -0.83
N ILE A 89 -26.46 8.11 -1.64
CA ILE A 89 -26.17 6.95 -2.50
C ILE A 89 -25.54 7.36 -3.84
N THR A 90 -25.36 8.64 -4.11
CA THR A 90 -24.91 9.15 -5.41
C THR A 90 -23.43 9.54 -5.42
N GLY A 91 -22.82 9.70 -4.27
CA GLY A 91 -21.42 10.12 -4.13
C GLY A 91 -20.80 9.77 -2.78
N GLY A 92 -19.52 10.05 -2.64
CA GLY A 92 -18.73 9.80 -1.44
C GLY A 92 -17.39 9.19 -1.71
N ASP A 93 -16.64 8.88 -0.66
CA ASP A 93 -15.28 8.36 -0.72
C ASP A 93 -15.25 6.87 -0.40
N ILE A 94 -14.46 6.11 -1.15
CA ILE A 94 -14.18 4.70 -0.92
C ILE A 94 -12.68 4.51 -0.78
N TYR A 95 -12.25 3.86 0.31
CA TYR A 95 -10.85 3.64 0.63
C TYR A 95 -10.47 2.17 0.43
N ILE A 96 -9.54 1.90 -0.48
CA ILE A 96 -9.20 0.56 -0.94
C ILE A 96 -7.70 0.33 -0.80
N GLY A 97 -7.31 -0.79 -0.20
CA GLY A 97 -5.93 -1.25 -0.22
C GLY A 97 -5.69 -2.22 -1.37
N CYS A 98 -4.52 -2.15 -2.01
CA CYS A 98 -4.17 -3.06 -3.09
C CYS A 98 -2.73 -3.55 -2.97
N ALA A 99 -2.56 -4.87 -2.98
CA ALA A 99 -1.28 -5.47 -3.34
C ALA A 99 -0.97 -5.16 -4.82
N GLU A 100 0.32 -5.12 -5.16
CA GLU A 100 0.74 -4.88 -6.54
C GLU A 100 0.56 -6.17 -7.36
N SER A 101 -0.44 -6.15 -8.25
CA SER A 101 -0.80 -7.26 -9.12
C SER A 101 -1.62 -6.75 -10.30
N TYR A 102 -1.45 -7.40 -11.46
CA TYR A 102 -2.31 -7.11 -12.62
C TYR A 102 -3.78 -7.50 -12.37
N LEU A 103 -4.05 -8.38 -11.40
CA LEU A 103 -5.41 -8.79 -11.03
C LEU A 103 -6.23 -7.66 -10.39
N VAL A 104 -5.60 -6.54 -10.00
CA VAL A 104 -6.31 -5.29 -9.65
C VAL A 104 -7.21 -4.80 -10.80
N LYS A 105 -7.06 -5.35 -12.01
CA LYS A 105 -8.01 -5.14 -13.14
C LYS A 105 -9.46 -5.40 -12.77
N TYR A 106 -9.74 -6.32 -11.82
CA TYR A 106 -11.11 -6.58 -11.34
C TYR A 106 -11.69 -5.38 -10.60
N LEU A 107 -10.89 -4.71 -9.77
CA LEU A 107 -11.26 -3.44 -9.17
C LEU A 107 -11.47 -2.36 -10.25
N ALA A 108 -10.53 -2.24 -11.19
CA ALA A 108 -10.62 -1.22 -12.24
C ALA A 108 -11.88 -1.38 -13.12
N ARG A 109 -12.31 -2.62 -13.40
CA ARG A 109 -13.55 -2.90 -14.11
C ARG A 109 -14.80 -2.48 -13.32
N ALA A 110 -14.81 -2.76 -12.01
CA ALA A 110 -15.90 -2.33 -11.13
C ALA A 110 -15.98 -0.81 -11.03
N VAL A 111 -14.85 -0.14 -10.84
CA VAL A 111 -14.74 1.32 -10.82
C VAL A 111 -15.22 1.91 -12.14
N LYS A 112 -14.77 1.38 -13.29
CA LYS A 112 -15.21 1.83 -14.61
C LYS A 112 -16.71 1.81 -14.75
N LYS A 113 -17.37 0.75 -14.30
CA LYS A 113 -18.84 0.62 -14.38
C LYS A 113 -19.54 1.59 -13.44
N LEU A 114 -19.11 1.66 -12.19
CA LEU A 114 -19.74 2.56 -11.21
C LEU A 114 -19.52 4.03 -11.55
N SER A 115 -18.35 4.42 -12.02
CA SER A 115 -18.07 5.82 -12.38
C SER A 115 -18.92 6.33 -13.54
N SER A 116 -19.43 5.43 -14.40
CA SER A 116 -20.39 5.80 -15.45
C SER A 116 -21.79 6.08 -14.93
N ILE A 117 -22.16 5.56 -13.76
CA ILE A 117 -23.48 5.70 -13.14
C ILE A 117 -23.44 6.75 -12.02
N TYR A 118 -22.37 6.75 -11.22
CA TYR A 118 -22.18 7.57 -10.03
C TYR A 118 -20.88 8.39 -10.14
N PRO A 119 -20.89 9.52 -10.88
CA PRO A 119 -19.68 10.29 -11.16
C PRO A 119 -19.07 11.00 -9.95
N ASN A 120 -19.83 11.11 -8.86
CA ASN A 120 -19.39 11.77 -7.62
C ASN A 120 -18.76 10.81 -6.60
N ILE A 121 -18.51 9.55 -6.97
CA ILE A 121 -17.75 8.62 -6.13
C ILE A 121 -16.26 8.86 -6.37
N HIS A 122 -15.51 9.03 -5.29
CA HIS A 122 -14.05 9.14 -5.29
C HIS A 122 -13.42 7.87 -4.72
N TYR A 123 -12.39 7.37 -5.39
CA TYR A 123 -11.71 6.14 -5.02
C TYR A 123 -10.29 6.46 -4.56
N HIS A 124 -9.98 6.13 -3.31
CA HIS A 124 -8.66 6.31 -2.71
C HIS A 124 -7.96 4.95 -2.62
N VAL A 125 -7.02 4.71 -3.53
CA VAL A 125 -6.30 3.45 -3.61
C VAL A 125 -4.94 3.59 -2.97
N THR A 126 -4.66 2.78 -1.96
CA THR A 126 -3.36 2.70 -1.29
C THR A 126 -2.68 1.39 -1.66
N SER A 127 -1.51 1.47 -2.26
CA SER A 127 -0.69 0.30 -2.60
C SER A 127 0.24 -0.08 -1.44
N GLY A 128 0.49 -1.36 -1.29
CA GLY A 128 1.40 -1.91 -0.29
C GLY A 128 1.44 -3.44 -0.36
N ASP A 129 2.32 -4.05 0.44
CA ASP A 129 2.28 -5.49 0.64
C ASP A 129 1.05 -5.92 1.47
N THR A 130 0.81 -7.22 1.54
CA THR A 130 -0.36 -7.75 2.26
C THR A 130 -0.38 -7.33 3.73
N GLU A 131 0.76 -7.30 4.41
CA GLU A 131 0.85 -6.91 5.81
C GLU A 131 0.48 -5.43 6.01
N GLN A 132 1.07 -4.54 5.21
CA GLN A 132 0.79 -3.10 5.27
C GLN A 132 -0.68 -2.78 4.99
N VAL A 133 -1.25 -3.45 3.99
CA VAL A 133 -2.64 -3.23 3.58
C VAL A 133 -3.62 -3.78 4.62
N THR A 134 -3.38 -4.98 5.15
CA THR A 134 -4.23 -5.58 6.19
C THR A 134 -4.16 -4.83 7.51
N GLU A 135 -3.00 -4.30 7.89
CA GLU A 135 -2.87 -3.44 9.08
C GLU A 135 -3.78 -2.20 8.97
N ARG A 136 -3.82 -1.56 7.80
CA ARG A 136 -4.69 -0.40 7.57
C ARG A 136 -6.17 -0.78 7.55
N LEU A 137 -6.51 -1.93 6.98
CA LEU A 137 -7.87 -2.48 6.99
C LEU A 137 -8.33 -2.77 8.43
N ASP A 138 -7.49 -3.42 9.23
CA ASP A 138 -7.78 -3.77 10.63
C ASP A 138 -8.01 -2.53 11.50
N ARG A 139 -7.30 -1.44 11.21
CA ARG A 139 -7.48 -0.13 11.86
C ARG A 139 -8.73 0.62 11.37
N GLY A 140 -9.46 0.10 10.40
CA GLY A 140 -10.64 0.75 9.85
C GLY A 140 -10.36 1.91 8.89
N LEU A 141 -9.12 2.09 8.44
CA LEU A 141 -8.72 3.13 7.48
C LEU A 141 -9.08 2.78 6.04
N LEU A 142 -9.39 1.52 5.76
CA LEU A 142 -9.81 1.01 4.47
C LEU A 142 -11.20 0.37 4.58
N ASP A 143 -11.96 0.40 3.50
CA ASP A 143 -13.26 -0.27 3.39
C ASP A 143 -13.07 -1.73 2.99
N MET A 144 -12.18 -1.98 2.06
CA MET A 144 -11.81 -3.29 1.55
C MET A 144 -10.38 -3.32 1.04
N ALA A 145 -9.87 -4.50 0.78
CA ALA A 145 -8.51 -4.65 0.26
C ALA A 145 -8.41 -5.81 -0.74
N PHE A 146 -7.53 -5.64 -1.73
CA PHE A 146 -7.08 -6.66 -2.66
C PHE A 146 -5.69 -7.12 -2.21
N ILE A 147 -5.60 -8.35 -1.73
CA ILE A 147 -4.36 -8.92 -1.19
C ILE A 147 -4.01 -10.23 -1.88
N VAL A 148 -2.72 -10.57 -1.85
CA VAL A 148 -2.22 -11.82 -2.44
C VAL A 148 -1.95 -12.83 -1.32
N GLU A 149 -2.39 -14.05 -1.51
CA GLU A 149 -2.24 -15.23 -0.62
C GLU A 149 -1.81 -14.90 0.80
N PRO A 150 -2.74 -14.37 1.63
CA PRO A 150 -2.46 -14.09 3.02
C PRO A 150 -2.37 -15.40 3.82
N PRO A 151 -1.62 -15.42 4.90
CA PRO A 151 -1.49 -16.59 5.75
C PRO A 151 -2.78 -16.97 6.47
N ASP A 152 -3.68 -16.01 6.72
CA ASP A 152 -4.91 -16.24 7.49
C ASP A 152 -6.07 -15.36 7.01
N LEU A 153 -7.03 -15.97 6.34
CA LEU A 153 -8.30 -15.35 5.91
C LEU A 153 -9.41 -15.45 6.96
N SER A 154 -9.20 -16.14 8.08
CA SER A 154 -10.24 -16.38 9.09
C SER A 154 -10.78 -15.10 9.75
N LYS A 155 -9.98 -14.04 9.74
CA LYS A 155 -10.33 -12.71 10.27
C LYS A 155 -11.26 -11.90 9.37
N TYR A 156 -11.38 -12.28 8.10
CA TYR A 156 -12.05 -11.49 7.07
C TYR A 156 -13.18 -12.26 6.42
N ASN A 157 -14.14 -11.52 5.87
CA ASN A 157 -14.92 -12.00 4.76
C ASN A 157 -14.09 -11.83 3.50
N TYR A 158 -14.20 -12.74 2.55
CA TYR A 158 -13.38 -12.69 1.35
C TYR A 158 -14.05 -13.25 0.10
N LEU A 159 -13.50 -12.87 -1.03
CA LEU A 159 -13.76 -13.44 -2.35
C LEU A 159 -12.43 -13.80 -2.99
N GLU A 160 -12.32 -14.98 -3.54
CA GLU A 160 -11.16 -15.37 -4.35
C GLU A 160 -11.36 -14.86 -5.78
N VAL A 161 -10.33 -14.17 -6.31
CA VAL A 161 -10.31 -13.75 -7.71
C VAL A 161 -10.11 -15.00 -8.58
N PRO A 162 -10.86 -15.17 -9.71
CA PRO A 162 -10.85 -16.42 -10.49
C PRO A 162 -9.60 -16.63 -11.35
N GLU A 163 -8.62 -15.76 -11.25
CA GLU A 163 -7.32 -15.85 -11.89
C GLU A 163 -6.21 -15.85 -10.84
N TYR A 164 -4.99 -16.13 -11.26
CA TYR A 164 -3.80 -16.09 -10.42
C TYR A 164 -2.68 -15.33 -11.10
N ASP A 165 -1.77 -14.80 -10.31
CA ASP A 165 -0.52 -14.24 -10.78
C ASP A 165 0.50 -15.35 -11.06
N THR A 166 1.27 -15.20 -12.12
CA THR A 166 2.35 -16.10 -12.49
C THR A 166 3.68 -15.48 -12.12
N TRP A 167 4.50 -16.23 -11.39
CA TRP A 167 5.86 -15.83 -11.04
C TRP A 167 6.82 -16.03 -12.19
N GLY A 168 7.76 -15.11 -12.31
CA GLY A 168 8.82 -15.21 -13.27
C GLY A 168 9.94 -14.22 -13.01
N VAL A 169 10.80 -14.10 -13.99
CA VAL A 169 12.01 -13.26 -13.94
C VAL A 169 11.88 -12.15 -14.98
N LEU A 170 11.92 -10.92 -14.49
CA LEU A 170 12.05 -9.73 -15.31
C LEU A 170 13.53 -9.45 -15.53
N MET A 171 13.93 -9.30 -16.78
CA MET A 171 15.32 -9.05 -17.15
C MET A 171 15.41 -8.21 -18.41
N ARG A 172 16.59 -7.70 -18.72
CA ARG A 172 16.87 -7.06 -20.00
C ARG A 172 16.77 -8.09 -21.13
N LYS A 173 16.31 -7.68 -22.32
CA LYS A 173 16.26 -8.54 -23.49
C LYS A 173 17.62 -9.06 -23.96
N ASP A 174 18.70 -8.32 -23.68
CA ASP A 174 20.06 -8.70 -23.98
C ASP A 174 20.73 -9.54 -22.87
N TYR A 175 20.01 -9.86 -21.80
CA TYR A 175 20.53 -10.71 -20.72
C TYR A 175 20.62 -12.17 -21.20
N PRO A 176 21.69 -12.92 -20.81
CA PRO A 176 21.88 -14.29 -21.30
C PRO A 176 20.69 -15.23 -21.09
N LEU A 177 19.98 -15.09 -19.97
CA LEU A 177 18.81 -15.92 -19.67
C LEU A 177 17.57 -15.57 -20.50
N ALA A 178 17.55 -14.43 -21.19
CA ALA A 178 16.42 -14.01 -22.00
C ALA A 178 16.14 -14.94 -23.21
N THR A 179 17.12 -15.75 -23.60
CA THR A 179 16.97 -16.77 -24.68
C THR A 179 16.21 -18.01 -24.22
N LYS A 180 16.03 -18.21 -22.90
CA LYS A 180 15.30 -19.36 -22.35
C LYS A 180 13.80 -19.11 -22.41
N GLU A 181 13.02 -20.17 -22.54
CA GLU A 181 11.55 -20.10 -22.46
C GLU A 181 11.05 -20.01 -21.00
N ALA A 182 11.78 -20.65 -20.07
CA ALA A 182 11.50 -20.64 -18.63
C ALA A 182 12.82 -20.69 -17.85
N ILE A 183 12.77 -20.19 -16.61
CA ILE A 183 13.93 -20.08 -15.72
C ILE A 183 13.81 -21.12 -14.61
N ILE A 184 14.85 -21.93 -14.41
CA ILE A 184 14.98 -22.85 -13.28
C ILE A 184 15.77 -22.21 -12.15
N PHE A 185 15.67 -22.76 -10.94
CA PHE A 185 16.37 -22.27 -9.76
C PHE A 185 17.90 -22.12 -9.97
N ASP A 186 18.52 -23.13 -10.61
CA ASP A 186 19.98 -23.13 -10.82
C ASP A 186 20.44 -22.04 -11.79
N ASP A 187 19.59 -21.51 -12.64
CA ASP A 187 19.88 -20.38 -13.52
C ASP A 187 20.09 -19.07 -12.76
N LEU A 188 19.55 -18.99 -11.53
CA LEU A 188 19.58 -17.78 -10.70
C LEU A 188 20.73 -17.78 -9.69
N LEU A 189 21.50 -18.87 -9.61
CA LEU A 189 22.67 -18.92 -8.73
C LEU A 189 23.72 -17.91 -9.22
N ASP A 190 24.39 -17.27 -8.26
CA ASP A 190 25.50 -16.33 -8.49
C ASP A 190 25.14 -15.05 -9.26
N ILE A 191 23.86 -14.77 -9.51
CA ILE A 191 23.44 -13.51 -10.12
C ILE A 191 22.70 -12.63 -9.11
N PRO A 192 22.84 -11.29 -9.21
CA PRO A 192 22.08 -10.38 -8.37
C PRO A 192 20.58 -10.44 -8.65
N ILE A 193 19.78 -10.62 -7.61
CA ILE A 193 18.33 -10.75 -7.69
C ILE A 193 17.66 -9.65 -6.89
N PHE A 194 16.58 -9.14 -7.43
CA PHE A 194 15.63 -8.23 -6.75
C PHE A 194 14.30 -8.95 -6.56
N CYS A 195 13.62 -8.68 -5.47
CA CYS A 195 12.27 -9.19 -5.20
C CYS A 195 11.57 -8.34 -4.14
N SER A 196 10.31 -8.63 -3.84
CA SER A 196 9.67 -8.01 -2.69
C SER A 196 10.07 -8.73 -1.39
N GLU A 197 10.05 -8.00 -0.26
CA GLU A 197 10.31 -8.62 1.04
C GLU A 197 9.26 -9.68 1.38
N GLN A 198 7.99 -9.42 1.04
CA GLN A 198 6.90 -10.39 1.21
C GLN A 198 7.18 -11.67 0.40
N SER A 199 7.57 -11.54 -0.86
CA SER A 199 7.84 -12.70 -1.71
C SER A 199 9.02 -13.53 -1.21
N ALA A 200 10.07 -12.90 -0.72
CA ALA A 200 11.21 -13.60 -0.12
C ALA A 200 10.80 -14.41 1.12
N LYS A 201 9.80 -13.94 1.88
CA LYS A 201 9.31 -14.63 3.09
C LYS A 201 8.24 -15.68 2.80
N MET A 202 7.37 -15.46 1.80
CA MET A 202 6.12 -16.22 1.64
C MET A 202 6.09 -17.06 0.36
N ASP A 203 6.43 -16.47 -0.78
CA ASP A 203 6.22 -17.09 -2.09
C ASP A 203 7.43 -17.89 -2.56
N LEU A 204 8.60 -17.30 -2.56
CA LEU A 204 9.82 -17.92 -3.06
C LEU A 204 10.23 -19.17 -2.30
N PRO A 205 10.07 -19.28 -0.95
CA PRO A 205 10.30 -20.54 -0.23
C PRO A 205 9.46 -21.71 -0.75
N ARG A 206 8.23 -21.47 -1.22
CA ARG A 206 7.38 -22.51 -1.83
C ARG A 206 7.96 -23.03 -3.14
N TRP A 207 8.69 -22.20 -3.86
CA TRP A 207 9.32 -22.59 -5.14
C TRP A 207 10.68 -23.25 -4.94
N CYS A 208 11.53 -22.70 -4.08
CA CYS A 208 12.93 -23.15 -3.92
C CYS A 208 13.15 -24.12 -2.77
N SER A 209 12.08 -24.60 -2.10
CA SER A 209 12.16 -25.62 -1.03
C SER A 209 13.25 -25.32 -0.01
N ASP A 210 13.17 -24.15 0.63
CA ASP A 210 14.10 -23.67 1.68
C ASP A 210 15.55 -23.40 1.22
N ASN A 211 15.81 -23.37 -0.09
CA ASN A 211 17.14 -23.01 -0.63
C ASN A 211 17.27 -21.52 -0.99
N LEU A 212 16.41 -20.66 -0.45
CA LEU A 212 16.43 -19.23 -0.75
C LEU A 212 17.75 -18.55 -0.41
N ASP A 213 18.45 -19.02 0.62
CA ASP A 213 19.77 -18.56 1.07
C ASP A 213 20.89 -18.79 0.04
N ARG A 214 20.67 -19.67 -0.95
CA ARG A 214 21.59 -19.87 -2.08
C ARG A 214 21.47 -18.80 -3.16
N LEU A 215 20.38 -18.00 -3.14
CA LEU A 215 20.19 -16.91 -4.09
C LEU A 215 20.82 -15.62 -3.55
N ASN A 216 21.46 -14.86 -4.45
CA ASN A 216 22.01 -13.55 -4.11
C ASN A 216 20.91 -12.47 -4.19
N ILE A 217 20.08 -12.37 -3.18
CA ILE A 217 19.10 -11.28 -3.08
C ILE A 217 19.81 -9.99 -2.71
N LEU A 218 20.13 -9.17 -3.72
CA LEU A 218 20.88 -7.94 -3.56
C LEU A 218 20.05 -6.83 -2.92
N ALA A 219 18.77 -6.73 -3.29
CA ALA A 219 17.86 -5.72 -2.73
C ALA A 219 16.41 -6.20 -2.74
N THR A 220 15.60 -5.65 -1.82
CA THR A 220 14.15 -5.84 -1.80
C THR A 220 13.44 -4.52 -2.09
N PHE A 221 12.33 -4.60 -2.82
CA PHE A 221 11.48 -3.47 -3.17
C PHE A 221 10.03 -3.78 -2.80
N ASN A 222 9.29 -2.77 -2.40
CA ASN A 222 7.84 -2.89 -2.20
C ASN A 222 7.04 -2.55 -3.48
N LEU A 223 7.70 -1.97 -4.49
CA LEU A 223 7.12 -1.68 -5.81
C LEU A 223 8.02 -2.24 -6.91
N CYS A 224 7.46 -3.11 -7.74
CA CYS A 224 8.15 -3.77 -8.85
C CYS A 224 8.76 -2.74 -9.84
N ASN A 225 8.08 -1.63 -10.13
CA ASN A 225 8.62 -0.62 -11.03
C ASN A 225 9.96 -0.04 -10.58
N ASN A 226 10.20 0.08 -9.27
CA ASN A 226 11.50 0.52 -8.77
C ASN A 226 12.58 -0.55 -9.00
N GLY A 227 12.27 -1.82 -8.77
CA GLY A 227 13.16 -2.94 -9.09
C GLY A 227 13.48 -3.01 -10.58
N ALA A 228 12.48 -2.80 -11.44
CA ALA A 228 12.67 -2.77 -12.90
C ALA A 228 13.68 -1.69 -13.36
N VAL A 229 13.78 -0.56 -12.67
CA VAL A 229 14.83 0.46 -12.97
C VAL A 229 16.23 -0.12 -12.74
N PHE A 230 16.43 -0.85 -11.64
CA PHE A 230 17.71 -1.51 -11.35
C PHE A 230 18.04 -2.60 -12.38
N VAL A 231 17.03 -3.31 -12.87
CA VAL A 231 17.18 -4.28 -13.97
C VAL A 231 17.61 -3.58 -15.25
N ARG A 232 16.99 -2.45 -15.62
CA ARG A 232 17.36 -1.65 -16.80
C ARG A 232 18.80 -1.16 -16.74
N GLU A 233 19.27 -0.78 -15.56
CA GLU A 233 20.67 -0.36 -15.34
C GLU A 233 21.67 -1.54 -15.38
N GLY A 234 21.20 -2.77 -15.58
CA GLY A 234 22.05 -3.96 -15.74
C GLY A 234 22.59 -4.54 -14.44
N LEU A 235 21.99 -4.20 -13.30
CA LEU A 235 22.45 -4.65 -11.98
C LEU A 235 22.06 -6.10 -11.65
N GLY A 236 21.11 -6.68 -12.38
CA GLY A 236 20.64 -8.04 -12.12
C GLY A 236 19.26 -8.29 -12.73
N VAL A 237 18.50 -9.18 -12.11
CA VAL A 237 17.16 -9.59 -12.53
C VAL A 237 16.17 -9.46 -11.38
N GLU A 238 14.87 -9.33 -11.68
CA GLU A 238 13.82 -9.23 -10.67
C GLU A 238 12.88 -10.44 -10.72
N LEU A 239 12.70 -11.10 -9.58
CA LEU A 239 11.66 -12.11 -9.37
C LEU A 239 10.36 -11.38 -9.00
N THR A 240 9.38 -11.49 -9.88
CA THR A 240 8.12 -10.74 -9.75
C THR A 240 6.97 -11.42 -10.49
N PHE A 241 5.78 -10.86 -10.41
CA PHE A 241 4.63 -11.30 -11.19
C PHE A 241 4.72 -10.82 -12.65
N ASP A 242 4.15 -11.62 -13.55
CA ASP A 242 3.94 -11.22 -14.94
C ASP A 242 3.01 -9.98 -15.03
N LYS A 243 3.21 -9.18 -16.06
CA LYS A 243 2.36 -8.02 -16.42
C LYS A 243 2.41 -6.82 -15.47
N LEU A 244 3.32 -6.79 -14.50
CA LEU A 244 3.52 -5.60 -13.67
C LEU A 244 4.35 -4.52 -14.38
N VAL A 245 5.24 -4.93 -15.26
CA VAL A 245 6.09 -4.03 -16.06
C VAL A 245 5.86 -4.31 -17.53
N GLU A 246 5.88 -3.26 -18.33
CA GLU A 246 5.71 -3.35 -19.78
C GLU A 246 6.89 -4.11 -20.41
N THR A 247 6.60 -5.20 -21.12
CA THR A 247 7.56 -6.08 -21.77
C THR A 247 7.25 -6.31 -23.26
N ASN A 248 6.54 -5.38 -23.90
CA ASN A 248 6.20 -5.43 -25.32
C ASN A 248 7.44 -5.33 -26.22
N ALA A 249 7.23 -5.32 -27.54
CA ALA A 249 8.32 -5.29 -28.51
C ALA A 249 9.25 -4.06 -28.37
N GLU A 250 8.71 -2.92 -27.94
CA GLU A 250 9.44 -1.65 -27.80
C GLU A 250 10.19 -1.56 -26.46
N SER A 251 9.82 -2.37 -25.46
CA SER A 251 10.49 -2.42 -24.16
C SER A 251 11.89 -3.02 -24.30
N ASP A 252 12.82 -2.55 -23.47
CA ASP A 252 14.16 -3.14 -23.27
C ASP A 252 14.14 -4.37 -22.35
N LEU A 253 13.00 -4.61 -21.69
CA LEU A 253 12.79 -5.70 -20.74
C LEU A 253 11.99 -6.85 -21.38
N CYS A 254 12.22 -8.05 -20.85
CA CYS A 254 11.40 -9.22 -21.11
C CYS A 254 11.11 -9.97 -19.79
N PHE A 255 10.06 -10.76 -19.82
CA PHE A 255 9.67 -11.64 -18.73
C PHE A 255 9.79 -13.10 -19.14
N ARG A 256 10.29 -13.95 -18.24
CA ARG A 256 10.29 -15.41 -18.40
C ARG A 256 9.71 -16.07 -17.17
N PRO A 257 8.74 -16.99 -17.33
CA PRO A 257 8.16 -17.69 -16.19
C PRO A 257 9.22 -18.59 -15.53
N ILE A 258 9.08 -18.79 -14.22
CA ILE A 258 9.89 -19.79 -13.52
C ILE A 258 9.30 -21.19 -13.68
N THR A 259 10.17 -22.19 -13.57
CA THR A 259 9.78 -23.61 -13.59
C THR A 259 10.45 -24.35 -12.44
N PRO A 260 9.76 -25.22 -11.67
CA PRO A 260 8.31 -25.47 -11.76
C PRO A 260 7.47 -24.21 -11.60
N PRO A 261 6.26 -24.15 -12.21
CA PRO A 261 5.43 -22.96 -12.12
C PRO A 261 5.05 -22.63 -10.68
N LEU A 262 5.13 -21.36 -10.33
CA LEU A 262 4.61 -20.82 -9.08
C LEU A 262 3.49 -19.82 -9.40
N HIS A 263 2.35 -20.02 -8.78
CA HIS A 263 1.18 -19.17 -8.90
C HIS A 263 0.79 -18.60 -7.54
N THR A 264 0.25 -17.40 -7.53
CA THR A 264 -0.23 -16.73 -6.34
C THR A 264 -1.65 -16.23 -6.57
N LYS A 265 -2.55 -16.54 -5.67
CA LYS A 265 -3.95 -16.13 -5.72
C LYS A 265 -4.13 -14.75 -5.14
N MET A 266 -5.16 -14.05 -5.59
CA MET A 266 -5.60 -12.78 -5.06
C MET A 266 -6.98 -12.91 -4.42
N TYR A 267 -7.16 -12.19 -3.32
CA TYR A 267 -8.41 -12.14 -2.57
C TYR A 267 -8.85 -10.71 -2.38
N VAL A 268 -10.16 -10.49 -2.51
CA VAL A 268 -10.81 -9.27 -2.02
C VAL A 268 -11.28 -9.54 -0.61
N ILE A 269 -10.83 -8.74 0.35
CA ILE A 269 -11.14 -8.93 1.77
C ILE A 269 -11.79 -7.69 2.37
N TRP A 270 -12.63 -7.90 3.39
CA TRP A 270 -13.15 -6.86 4.26
C TRP A 270 -13.38 -7.41 5.66
N LYS A 271 -13.42 -6.55 6.65
CA LYS A 271 -13.56 -6.99 8.05
C LYS A 271 -14.90 -7.70 8.27
N LYS A 272 -14.89 -8.73 9.09
CA LYS A 272 -16.13 -9.30 9.62
C LYS A 272 -16.90 -8.19 10.36
N TYR A 273 -18.20 -8.16 10.18
CA TYR A 273 -19.08 -7.13 10.76
C TYR A 273 -18.81 -5.69 10.26
N GLN A 274 -18.15 -5.54 9.12
CA GLN A 274 -17.94 -4.25 8.47
C GLN A 274 -19.31 -3.62 8.16
N ILE A 275 -19.50 -2.37 8.58
CA ILE A 275 -20.61 -1.53 8.12
C ILE A 275 -20.05 -0.67 6.98
N PHE A 276 -20.59 -0.86 5.79
CA PHE A 276 -20.22 -0.08 4.63
C PHE A 276 -21.08 1.16 4.48
N THR A 277 -20.49 2.25 3.99
CA THR A 277 -21.27 3.33 3.39
C THR A 277 -22.05 2.79 2.16
N PRO A 278 -23.15 3.42 1.74
CA PRO A 278 -23.89 2.99 0.55
C PRO A 278 -23.01 2.83 -0.69
N VAL A 279 -22.10 3.77 -0.95
CA VAL A 279 -21.21 3.72 -2.12
C VAL A 279 -20.14 2.62 -2.02
N ALA A 280 -19.59 2.37 -0.83
CA ALA A 280 -18.66 1.27 -0.63
C ALA A 280 -19.35 -0.09 -0.81
N ASN A 281 -20.60 -0.23 -0.37
CA ASN A 281 -21.40 -1.42 -0.60
C ASN A 281 -21.71 -1.62 -2.10
N LEU A 282 -22.02 -0.55 -2.84
CA LEU A 282 -22.19 -0.63 -4.30
C LEU A 282 -20.95 -1.17 -4.99
N LEU A 283 -19.76 -0.70 -4.58
CA LEU A 283 -18.50 -1.20 -5.15
C LEU A 283 -18.30 -2.69 -4.85
N LEU A 284 -18.53 -3.12 -3.61
CA LEU A 284 -18.41 -4.53 -3.24
C LEU A 284 -19.37 -5.42 -4.04
N GLU A 285 -20.62 -5.02 -4.17
CA GLU A 285 -21.61 -5.77 -4.95
C GLU A 285 -21.23 -5.83 -6.44
N GLU A 286 -20.68 -4.77 -6.99
CA GLU A 286 -20.21 -4.79 -8.38
C GLU A 286 -18.97 -5.69 -8.57
N ILE A 287 -18.03 -5.69 -7.62
CA ILE A 287 -16.90 -6.61 -7.61
C ILE A 287 -17.37 -8.07 -7.56
N LYS A 288 -18.35 -8.38 -6.70
CA LYS A 288 -18.95 -9.73 -6.60
C LYS A 288 -19.50 -10.19 -7.95
N LYS A 289 -20.23 -9.33 -8.64
CA LYS A 289 -20.78 -9.64 -9.97
C LYS A 289 -19.69 -9.94 -11.00
N ILE A 290 -18.63 -9.14 -11.02
CA ILE A 290 -17.52 -9.29 -11.96
C ILE A 290 -16.70 -10.55 -11.69
N ILE A 291 -16.54 -10.92 -10.41
CA ILE A 291 -15.79 -12.13 -10.01
C ILE A 291 -16.60 -13.41 -10.27
N VAL A 292 -17.90 -13.39 -10.03
CA VAL A 292 -18.77 -14.59 -10.14
C VAL A 292 -19.27 -14.80 -11.57
N LEU A 293 -19.38 -13.75 -12.37
CA LEU A 293 -19.82 -13.80 -13.77
C LEU A 293 -18.66 -13.39 -14.69
N PRO A 294 -17.73 -14.28 -15.01
CA PRO A 294 -16.63 -13.97 -15.93
C PRO A 294 -17.10 -13.78 -17.39
#